data_4805957d4068b56cc48afedfd2418d64
#
_entry.id   4805957d4068b56cc48afedfd2418d64
#
_cell.length_a   1.000
_cell.length_b   1.000
_cell.length_c   1.000
_cell.angle_alpha   90.00
_cell.angle_beta   90.00
_cell.angle_gamma   90.00
#
_symmetry.space_group_name_H-M   'P 1'
#
loop_
_entity.id
_entity.type
_entity.pdbx_description
1 polymer ?
#
loop_
_entity_poly.entity_id
_entity_poly.type
_entity_poly.pdbx_seq_one_letter_code
_entity_poly.pdbx_strand_id
1 'polypeptide(L)'
;MDAAPMQAKDEANLADSTPLGVRLRQRRKEIGKTMKQVAAESGLTEGFISQVERGLSAPSLISLYKIANALGTSVDAFLSETPNHQPSMVSRAESRTGYTVETRERVYEILERGFPGAKLNGCITLIPVGYVSEMMTHEGEDFVYVIEGEILYEVNGLQYHLKAGDTLHFPSSLPHRAVNTGTIPARELWVGTTPIFKDGRESGAL
;
A
#
# COMPACT_ATOMS: atom_id res chain seq x y z
N MET A 1 3.41 -29.29 7.67
CA MET A 1 2.83 -28.27 8.57
C MET A 1 1.85 -27.49 7.72
N ASP A 2 0.58 -27.81 7.85
CA ASP A 2 -0.49 -27.19 7.07
C ASP A 2 -0.70 -25.74 7.52
N ALA A 3 -0.49 -24.80 6.60
CA ALA A 3 -0.90 -23.41 6.80
C ALA A 3 -2.43 -23.37 6.65
N ALA A 4 -3.14 -23.12 7.73
CA ALA A 4 -4.58 -22.95 7.71
C ALA A 4 -4.98 -21.76 6.82
N PRO A 5 -6.03 -21.86 6.01
CA PRO A 5 -6.47 -20.78 5.12
C PRO A 5 -7.00 -19.59 5.91
N MET A 6 -6.57 -18.40 5.53
CA MET A 6 -6.88 -17.09 6.10
C MET A 6 -8.34 -16.64 5.88
N GLN A 7 -9.24 -17.52 5.45
CA GLN A 7 -10.57 -17.18 4.93
C GLN A 7 -11.68 -16.94 5.96
N ALA A 8 -11.49 -17.20 7.24
CA ALA A 8 -12.64 -17.21 8.18
C ALA A 8 -12.71 -16.03 9.18
N LYS A 9 -11.70 -15.17 9.26
CA LYS A 9 -11.70 -14.02 10.19
C LYS A 9 -11.97 -12.68 9.53
N ASP A 10 -11.79 -12.57 8.20
CA ASP A 10 -11.88 -11.30 7.48
C ASP A 10 -13.32 -10.93 7.08
N GLU A 11 -14.23 -11.89 6.93
CA GLU A 11 -15.61 -11.60 6.54
C GLU A 11 -16.44 -10.90 7.62
N ALA A 12 -16.10 -11.04 8.89
CA ALA A 12 -16.87 -10.44 10.00
C ALA A 12 -16.54 -8.96 10.26
N ASN A 13 -15.42 -8.45 9.73
CA ASN A 13 -14.94 -7.08 10.01
C ASN A 13 -15.17 -6.09 8.85
N LEU A 14 -15.62 -6.59 7.69
CA LEU A 14 -15.85 -5.77 6.49
C LEU A 14 -17.21 -5.05 6.46
N ALA A 15 -18.11 -5.35 7.38
CA ALA A 15 -19.52 -4.94 7.26
C ALA A 15 -19.82 -3.51 7.71
N ASP A 16 -18.91 -2.78 8.36
CA ASP A 16 -19.22 -1.48 9.00
C ASP A 16 -18.23 -0.35 8.74
N SER A 17 -17.26 -0.50 7.80
CA SER A 17 -16.29 0.55 7.53
C SER A 17 -16.66 1.42 6.33
N THR A 18 -16.61 2.74 6.51
CA THR A 18 -16.80 3.70 5.41
C THR A 18 -15.75 3.48 4.32
N PRO A 19 -16.14 3.30 3.03
CA PRO A 19 -15.22 3.06 1.93
C PRO A 19 -14.05 4.03 1.87
N LEU A 20 -12.84 3.54 1.55
CA LEU A 20 -11.61 4.34 1.45
C LEU A 20 -11.81 5.61 0.61
N GLY A 21 -12.41 5.47 -0.57
CA GLY A 21 -12.64 6.60 -1.48
C GLY A 21 -13.52 7.68 -0.86
N VAL A 22 -14.54 7.29 -0.08
CA VAL A 22 -15.42 8.22 0.65
C VAL A 22 -14.64 8.96 1.73
N ARG A 23 -13.78 8.26 2.50
CA ARG A 23 -12.94 8.84 3.55
C ARG A 23 -11.93 9.83 2.98
N LEU A 24 -11.28 9.48 1.87
CA LEU A 24 -10.37 10.38 1.15
C LEU A 24 -11.08 11.64 0.68
N ARG A 25 -12.27 11.49 0.05
CA ARG A 25 -13.09 12.61 -0.40
C ARG A 25 -13.54 13.50 0.75
N GLN A 26 -13.95 12.90 1.86
CA GLN A 26 -14.35 13.65 3.06
C GLN A 26 -13.18 14.48 3.58
N ARG A 27 -12.00 13.87 3.79
CA ARG A 27 -10.82 14.58 4.27
C ARG A 27 -10.40 15.71 3.33
N ARG A 28 -10.42 15.47 2.02
CA ARG A 28 -10.13 16.52 1.03
C ARG A 28 -11.06 17.72 1.18
N LYS A 29 -12.36 17.47 1.35
CA LYS A 29 -13.37 18.54 1.53
C LYS A 29 -13.18 19.29 2.86
N GLU A 30 -12.88 18.59 3.94
CA GLU A 30 -12.64 19.20 5.27
C GLU A 30 -11.51 20.21 5.23
N ILE A 31 -10.44 19.91 4.48
CA ILE A 31 -9.30 20.82 4.32
C ILE A 31 -9.45 21.80 3.15
N GLY A 32 -10.61 21.82 2.48
CA GLY A 32 -10.93 22.78 1.42
C GLY A 32 -10.16 22.57 0.11
N LYS A 33 -9.54 21.40 -0.13
CA LYS A 33 -8.77 21.14 -1.36
C LYS A 33 -9.65 20.66 -2.52
N THR A 34 -9.31 21.12 -3.73
CA THR A 34 -9.86 20.59 -4.99
C THR A 34 -9.15 19.30 -5.39
N MET A 35 -9.77 18.47 -6.25
CA MET A 35 -9.09 17.30 -6.84
C MET A 35 -7.82 17.69 -7.60
N LYS A 36 -7.86 18.82 -8.31
CA LYS A 36 -6.71 19.36 -9.05
C LYS A 36 -5.53 19.69 -8.12
N GLN A 37 -5.78 20.27 -6.95
CA GLN A 37 -4.73 20.56 -5.96
C GLN A 37 -4.13 19.27 -5.39
N VAL A 38 -4.97 18.31 -5.00
CA VAL A 38 -4.49 17.00 -4.52
C VAL A 38 -3.68 16.28 -5.60
N ALA A 39 -4.14 16.28 -6.85
CA ALA A 39 -3.43 15.70 -7.98
C ALA A 39 -2.04 16.34 -8.17
N ALA A 40 -1.96 17.68 -8.17
CA ALA A 40 -0.70 18.41 -8.31
C ALA A 40 0.28 18.13 -7.18
N GLU A 41 -0.19 18.10 -5.93
CA GLU A 41 0.64 17.87 -4.74
C GLU A 41 1.08 16.40 -4.61
N SER A 42 0.23 15.45 -5.02
CA SER A 42 0.55 14.02 -4.99
C SER A 42 1.36 13.54 -6.19
N GLY A 43 1.49 14.35 -7.25
CA GLY A 43 2.09 13.94 -8.52
C GLY A 43 1.26 12.88 -9.26
N LEU A 44 -0.06 12.80 -8.97
CA LEU A 44 -1.01 11.91 -9.62
C LEU A 44 -1.93 12.71 -10.56
N THR A 45 -2.70 12.01 -11.41
CA THR A 45 -3.65 12.69 -12.29
C THR A 45 -4.98 12.99 -11.58
N GLU A 46 -5.66 14.08 -11.95
CA GLU A 46 -6.98 14.41 -11.41
C GLU A 46 -8.01 13.30 -11.71
N GLY A 47 -7.91 12.69 -12.90
CA GLY A 47 -8.73 11.55 -13.28
C GLY A 47 -8.57 10.35 -12.36
N PHE A 48 -7.31 10.04 -11.97
CA PHE A 48 -7.03 8.97 -11.03
C PHE A 48 -7.59 9.28 -9.62
N ILE A 49 -7.36 10.49 -9.10
CA ILE A 49 -7.95 10.92 -7.81
C ILE A 49 -9.48 10.77 -7.84
N SER A 50 -10.12 11.21 -8.94
CA SER A 50 -11.57 11.06 -9.12
C SER A 50 -12.04 9.61 -9.13
N GLN A 51 -11.29 8.71 -9.78
CA GLN A 51 -11.62 7.29 -9.82
C GLN A 51 -11.48 6.65 -8.43
N VAL A 52 -10.41 6.97 -7.69
CA VAL A 52 -10.18 6.50 -6.32
C VAL A 52 -11.29 6.97 -5.38
N GLU A 53 -11.65 8.27 -5.40
CA GLU A 53 -12.72 8.79 -4.55
C GLU A 53 -14.11 8.17 -4.84
N ARG A 54 -14.32 7.65 -6.05
CA ARG A 54 -15.57 6.96 -6.44
C ARG A 54 -15.50 5.44 -6.24
N GLY A 55 -14.38 4.91 -5.77
CA GLY A 55 -14.18 3.47 -5.64
C GLY A 55 -14.06 2.71 -6.96
N LEU A 56 -13.74 3.41 -8.07
CA LEU A 56 -13.57 2.83 -9.40
C LEU A 56 -12.13 2.38 -9.68
N SER A 57 -11.20 2.83 -8.86
CA SER A 57 -9.80 2.43 -8.92
C SER A 57 -9.25 2.30 -7.50
N ALA A 58 -8.49 1.24 -7.25
CA ALA A 58 -7.79 1.03 -6.00
C ALA A 58 -6.38 1.61 -6.12
N PRO A 59 -5.98 2.58 -5.26
CA PRO A 59 -4.62 3.09 -5.28
C PRO A 59 -3.65 2.02 -4.77
N SER A 60 -2.42 2.02 -5.29
CA SER A 60 -1.31 1.29 -4.65
C SER A 60 -1.02 1.91 -3.27
N LEU A 61 -0.26 1.19 -2.42
CA LEU A 61 0.14 1.71 -1.11
C LEU A 61 0.92 3.04 -1.24
N ILE A 62 1.78 3.13 -2.23
CA ILE A 62 2.54 4.35 -2.56
C ILE A 62 1.62 5.49 -3.03
N SER A 63 0.64 5.20 -3.89
CA SER A 63 -0.31 6.22 -4.33
C SER A 63 -1.19 6.69 -3.18
N LEU A 64 -1.60 5.78 -2.30
CA LEU A 64 -2.33 6.15 -1.09
C LEU A 64 -1.48 7.02 -0.16
N TYR A 65 -0.19 6.69 0.01
CA TYR A 65 0.76 7.53 0.74
C TYR A 65 0.87 8.94 0.16
N LYS A 66 1.03 9.06 -1.16
CA LYS A 66 1.08 10.37 -1.84
C LYS A 66 -0.20 11.18 -1.65
N ILE A 67 -1.36 10.53 -1.76
CA ILE A 67 -2.66 11.16 -1.52
C ILE A 67 -2.77 11.60 -0.05
N ALA A 68 -2.42 10.73 0.90
CA ALA A 68 -2.47 11.04 2.33
C ALA A 68 -1.59 12.25 2.67
N ASN A 69 -0.36 12.30 2.14
CA ASN A 69 0.53 13.45 2.29
C ASN A 69 -0.08 14.75 1.73
N ALA A 70 -0.65 14.69 0.53
CA ALA A 70 -1.35 15.83 -0.07
C ALA A 70 -2.58 16.26 0.75
N LEU A 71 -3.18 15.35 1.51
CA LEU A 71 -4.29 15.61 2.44
C LEU A 71 -3.83 16.00 3.86
N GLY A 72 -2.51 16.13 4.09
CA GLY A 72 -1.93 16.52 5.37
C GLY A 72 -2.16 15.50 6.49
N THR A 73 -2.14 14.21 6.15
CA THR A 73 -2.37 13.10 7.09
C THR A 73 -1.48 11.90 6.74
N SER A 74 -1.50 10.86 7.57
CA SER A 74 -0.79 9.60 7.31
C SER A 74 -1.69 8.56 6.63
N VAL A 75 -1.08 7.53 6.05
CA VAL A 75 -1.79 6.38 5.48
C VAL A 75 -2.62 5.66 6.53
N ASP A 76 -2.10 5.57 7.77
CA ASP A 76 -2.79 4.93 8.89
C ASP A 76 -4.18 5.52 9.15
N ALA A 77 -4.34 6.84 8.97
CA ALA A 77 -5.63 7.50 9.12
C ALA A 77 -6.70 6.95 8.15
N PHE A 78 -6.29 6.27 7.08
CA PHE A 78 -7.18 5.68 6.09
C PHE A 78 -7.23 4.15 6.14
N LEU A 79 -6.27 3.49 6.77
CA LEU A 79 -6.18 2.04 6.79
C LEU A 79 -6.65 1.42 8.11
N SER A 80 -6.70 2.16 9.21
CA SER A 80 -6.98 1.61 10.55
C SER A 80 -8.26 2.11 11.15
N GLU A 81 -9.05 1.20 11.69
CA GLU A 81 -10.12 1.53 12.66
C GLU A 81 -9.63 1.51 14.12
N THR A 82 -8.47 0.96 14.41
CA THR A 82 -7.90 0.99 15.78
C THR A 82 -6.37 0.90 15.77
N PRO A 83 -5.64 1.98 15.94
CA PRO A 83 -4.22 1.91 16.20
C PRO A 83 -3.95 2.09 17.69
N ASN A 84 -4.02 1.07 18.47
CA ASN A 84 -3.34 1.06 19.76
C ASN A 84 -2.13 0.13 19.67
N HIS A 85 -1.20 0.43 18.76
CA HIS A 85 0.02 -0.33 18.62
C HIS A 85 1.10 0.27 19.52
N GLN A 86 1.35 -0.37 20.64
CA GLN A 86 2.57 -0.07 21.41
C GLN A 86 3.80 -0.38 20.53
N PRO A 87 4.84 0.47 20.58
CA PRO A 87 6.09 0.23 19.86
C PRO A 87 6.65 -1.15 20.20
N SER A 88 6.93 -1.94 19.19
CA SER A 88 7.50 -3.28 19.35
C SER A 88 8.40 -3.58 18.17
N MET A 89 9.63 -4.07 18.45
CA MET A 89 10.50 -4.57 17.40
C MET A 89 10.04 -5.91 16.82
N VAL A 90 9.04 -6.53 17.42
CA VAL A 90 8.50 -7.82 16.97
C VAL A 90 7.07 -7.63 16.47
N SER A 91 6.80 -8.03 15.23
CA SER A 91 5.47 -8.16 14.66
C SER A 91 5.11 -9.65 14.56
N ARG A 92 4.05 -10.06 15.24
CA ARG A 92 3.59 -11.45 15.25
C ARG A 92 2.56 -11.66 14.15
N ALA A 93 2.68 -12.75 13.38
CA ALA A 93 1.78 -13.05 12.27
C ALA A 93 0.30 -13.06 12.70
N GLU A 94 0.00 -13.64 13.85
CA GLU A 94 -1.35 -13.74 14.40
C GLU A 94 -1.97 -12.39 14.82
N SER A 95 -1.15 -11.35 14.96
CA SER A 95 -1.60 -10.00 15.36
C SER A 95 -1.50 -8.96 14.26
N ARG A 96 -1.11 -9.37 13.04
CA ARG A 96 -1.05 -8.46 11.90
C ARG A 96 -2.45 -8.19 11.37
N THR A 97 -2.65 -6.98 10.93
CA THR A 97 -3.88 -6.58 10.25
C THR A 97 -3.63 -6.54 8.76
N GLY A 98 -4.47 -7.22 8.00
CA GLY A 98 -4.50 -7.08 6.56
C GLY A 98 -5.35 -5.86 6.18
N TYR A 99 -4.86 -5.06 5.25
CA TYR A 99 -5.62 -3.94 4.68
C TYR A 99 -6.03 -4.29 3.26
N THR A 100 -7.32 -4.28 3.01
CA THR A 100 -7.86 -4.44 1.66
C THR A 100 -8.12 -3.05 1.10
N VAL A 101 -7.53 -2.74 -0.04
CA VAL A 101 -7.91 -1.56 -0.81
C VAL A 101 -9.02 -1.98 -1.76
N GLU A 102 -10.22 -1.45 -1.50
CA GLU A 102 -11.48 -1.83 -2.17
C GLU A 102 -11.36 -1.90 -3.69
N THR A 103 -12.09 -2.82 -4.26
CA THR A 103 -12.47 -3.10 -5.65
C THR A 103 -11.71 -4.18 -6.40
N ARG A 104 -10.50 -4.60 -5.99
CA ARG A 104 -9.77 -5.69 -6.67
C ARG A 104 -8.99 -6.62 -5.73
N GLU A 105 -9.43 -6.78 -4.51
CA GLU A 105 -8.91 -7.80 -3.56
C GLU A 105 -7.38 -7.75 -3.32
N ARG A 106 -6.73 -6.59 -3.57
CA ARG A 106 -5.33 -6.43 -3.20
C ARG A 106 -5.23 -6.24 -1.69
N VAL A 107 -4.57 -7.17 -1.04
CA VAL A 107 -4.40 -7.17 0.42
C VAL A 107 -2.96 -6.82 0.74
N TYR A 108 -2.78 -5.91 1.68
CA TYR A 108 -1.47 -5.56 2.26
C TYR A 108 -1.42 -6.01 3.70
N GLU A 109 -0.47 -6.84 4.06
CA GLU A 109 -0.16 -7.24 5.42
C GLU A 109 1.10 -6.52 5.87
N ILE A 110 0.98 -5.53 6.75
CA ILE A 110 2.11 -4.74 7.22
C ILE A 110 2.96 -5.57 8.19
N LEU A 111 4.26 -5.64 7.92
CA LEU A 111 5.17 -6.52 8.64
C LEU A 111 5.89 -5.85 9.79
N GLU A 112 6.05 -4.54 9.76
CA GLU A 112 6.77 -3.80 10.79
C GLU A 112 5.83 -2.98 11.66
N ARG A 113 6.28 -2.65 12.87
CA ARG A 113 5.60 -1.73 13.79
C ARG A 113 6.40 -0.45 14.01
N GLY A 114 7.52 -0.34 13.32
CA GLY A 114 8.42 0.79 13.37
C GLY A 114 9.08 1.04 14.73
N PHE A 115 10.07 1.88 14.73
CA PHE A 115 10.71 2.48 15.90
C PHE A 115 11.22 3.87 15.49
N PRO A 116 11.51 4.78 16.43
CA PRO A 116 12.00 6.12 16.08
C PRO A 116 13.23 6.06 15.18
N GLY A 117 13.15 6.69 13.98
CA GLY A 117 14.21 6.67 12.98
C GLY A 117 14.26 5.42 12.10
N ALA A 118 13.29 4.52 12.17
CA ALA A 118 13.17 3.41 11.22
C ALA A 118 13.04 3.92 9.78
N LYS A 119 13.75 3.30 8.85
CA LYS A 119 13.75 3.68 7.43
C LYS A 119 13.07 2.64 6.53
N LEU A 120 12.99 1.40 6.99
CA LEU A 120 12.39 0.33 6.23
C LEU A 120 10.90 0.27 6.50
N ASN A 121 10.14 0.07 5.43
CA ASN A 121 8.73 -0.31 5.47
C ASN A 121 8.61 -1.65 4.76
N GLY A 122 7.87 -2.58 5.31
CA GLY A 122 7.71 -3.90 4.74
C GLY A 122 6.27 -4.37 4.78
N CYS A 123 5.81 -4.95 3.69
CA CYS A 123 4.50 -5.60 3.64
C CYS A 123 4.54 -6.87 2.79
N ILE A 124 3.66 -7.81 3.12
CA ILE A 124 3.29 -8.85 2.18
C ILE A 124 2.08 -8.34 1.40
N THR A 125 2.17 -8.40 0.08
CA THR A 125 1.10 -8.00 -0.81
C THR A 125 0.53 -9.22 -1.50
N LEU A 126 -0.80 -9.41 -1.43
CA LEU A 126 -1.54 -10.33 -2.28
C LEU A 126 -1.99 -9.55 -3.53
N ILE A 127 -1.58 -10.01 -4.70
CA ILE A 127 -1.82 -9.36 -5.99
C ILE A 127 -2.74 -10.27 -6.82
N PRO A 128 -4.01 -9.90 -7.02
CA PRO A 128 -4.96 -10.74 -7.76
C PRO A 128 -4.58 -10.85 -9.24
N VAL A 129 -5.08 -11.90 -9.90
CA VAL A 129 -4.89 -12.13 -11.33
C VAL A 129 -5.42 -10.94 -12.15
N GLY A 130 -4.62 -10.50 -13.13
CA GLY A 130 -4.97 -9.36 -14.00
C GLY A 130 -4.84 -7.99 -13.34
N TYR A 131 -4.29 -7.91 -12.14
CA TYR A 131 -3.98 -6.63 -11.52
C TYR A 131 -2.89 -5.89 -12.29
N VAL A 132 -3.09 -4.60 -12.47
CA VAL A 132 -2.11 -3.66 -13.05
C VAL A 132 -2.03 -2.46 -12.15
N SER A 133 -0.85 -2.19 -11.57
CA SER A 133 -0.66 -0.95 -10.82
C SER A 133 -0.49 0.23 -11.77
N GLU A 134 -0.73 1.43 -11.25
CA GLU A 134 -0.34 2.66 -11.91
C GLU A 134 1.19 2.72 -12.07
N MET A 135 1.65 3.42 -13.12
CA MET A 135 3.08 3.77 -13.24
C MET A 135 3.42 4.79 -12.16
N MET A 136 4.44 4.52 -11.36
CA MET A 136 4.83 5.37 -10.24
C MET A 136 6.32 5.65 -10.20
N THR A 137 6.69 6.72 -9.51
CA THR A 137 8.06 7.06 -9.10
C THR A 137 8.00 7.60 -7.69
N HIS A 138 8.97 7.30 -6.85
CA HIS A 138 9.12 7.90 -5.53
C HIS A 138 10.58 7.90 -5.09
N GLU A 139 10.90 8.56 -4.00
CA GLU A 139 12.24 8.53 -3.43
C GLU A 139 12.52 7.18 -2.78
N GLY A 140 13.82 6.87 -2.62
CA GLY A 140 14.27 5.65 -1.96
C GLY A 140 14.53 4.50 -2.91
N GLU A 141 14.42 3.31 -2.37
CA GLU A 141 14.64 2.06 -3.08
C GLU A 141 13.61 1.02 -2.67
N ASP A 142 13.29 0.13 -3.61
CA ASP A 142 12.38 -0.98 -3.44
C ASP A 142 13.10 -2.31 -3.62
N PHE A 143 12.87 -3.22 -2.68
CA PHE A 143 13.26 -4.62 -2.76
C PHE A 143 12.02 -5.50 -2.76
N VAL A 144 11.92 -6.38 -3.74
CA VAL A 144 10.82 -7.32 -3.90
C VAL A 144 11.36 -8.74 -3.84
N TYR A 145 10.63 -9.63 -3.14
CA TYR A 145 10.82 -11.08 -3.17
C TYR A 145 9.47 -11.73 -3.47
N VAL A 146 9.39 -12.49 -4.55
CA VAL A 146 8.16 -13.22 -4.89
C VAL A 146 8.05 -14.48 -4.03
N ILE A 147 7.00 -14.56 -3.22
CA ILE A 147 6.74 -15.69 -2.32
C ILE A 147 6.00 -16.79 -3.06
N GLU A 148 4.99 -16.41 -3.89
CA GLU A 148 4.12 -17.33 -4.60
C GLU A 148 3.60 -16.68 -5.88
N GLY A 149 3.35 -17.50 -6.90
CA GLY A 149 2.88 -17.04 -8.20
C GLY A 149 3.98 -16.42 -9.05
N GLU A 150 3.56 -15.52 -9.95
CA GLU A 150 4.48 -14.78 -10.83
C GLU A 150 4.01 -13.33 -11.00
N ILE A 151 4.96 -12.42 -11.15
CA ILE A 151 4.70 -11.00 -11.28
C ILE A 151 5.60 -10.44 -12.39
N LEU A 152 5.02 -9.63 -13.28
CA LEU A 152 5.75 -8.83 -14.23
C LEU A 152 5.99 -7.44 -13.60
N TYR A 153 7.25 -7.07 -13.40
CA TYR A 153 7.66 -5.71 -13.09
C TYR A 153 8.12 -5.01 -14.37
N GLU A 154 7.62 -3.81 -14.59
CA GLU A 154 8.19 -2.89 -15.56
C GLU A 154 8.94 -1.80 -14.80
N VAL A 155 10.25 -1.67 -15.03
CA VAL A 155 11.10 -0.65 -14.41
C VAL A 155 11.89 0.06 -15.48
N ASN A 156 11.73 1.36 -15.60
CA ASN A 156 12.38 2.21 -16.61
C ASN A 156 12.23 1.67 -18.04
N GLY A 157 11.05 1.17 -18.38
CA GLY A 157 10.72 0.61 -19.69
C GLY A 157 11.24 -0.82 -19.94
N LEU A 158 11.97 -1.42 -18.99
CA LEU A 158 12.40 -2.82 -19.05
C LEU A 158 11.42 -3.71 -18.29
N GLN A 159 11.20 -4.91 -18.82
CA GLN A 159 10.29 -5.89 -18.25
C GLN A 159 11.05 -7.01 -17.55
N TYR A 160 10.67 -7.30 -16.31
CA TYR A 160 11.24 -8.35 -15.48
C TYR A 160 10.13 -9.32 -15.07
N HIS A 161 10.16 -10.53 -15.62
CA HIS A 161 9.25 -11.60 -15.23
C HIS A 161 9.83 -12.34 -14.03
N LEU A 162 9.20 -12.18 -12.88
CA LEU A 162 9.63 -12.76 -11.61
C LEU A 162 8.71 -13.93 -11.25
N LYS A 163 9.30 -15.02 -10.77
CA LYS A 163 8.62 -16.20 -10.24
C LYS A 163 8.93 -16.38 -8.76
N ALA A 164 8.19 -17.26 -8.11
CA ALA A 164 8.46 -17.59 -6.71
C ALA A 164 9.94 -17.92 -6.47
N GLY A 165 10.55 -17.22 -5.52
CA GLY A 165 11.98 -17.29 -5.19
C GLY A 165 12.82 -16.18 -5.83
N ASP A 166 12.33 -15.49 -6.86
CA ASP A 166 13.05 -14.40 -7.51
C ASP A 166 12.97 -13.11 -6.69
N THR A 167 13.99 -12.25 -6.89
CA THR A 167 14.08 -10.93 -6.28
C THR A 167 14.29 -9.85 -7.33
N LEU A 168 13.84 -8.64 -7.03
CA LEU A 168 14.13 -7.43 -7.79
C LEU A 168 14.47 -6.31 -6.82
N HIS A 169 15.59 -5.62 -7.04
CA HIS A 169 16.02 -4.48 -6.23
C HIS A 169 16.37 -3.33 -7.16
N PHE A 170 15.75 -2.17 -6.96
CA PHE A 170 15.93 -1.02 -7.85
C PHE A 170 15.68 0.30 -7.11
N PRO A 171 16.28 1.41 -7.59
CA PRO A 171 15.97 2.73 -7.09
C PRO A 171 14.57 3.14 -7.54
N SER A 172 13.71 3.47 -6.57
CA SER A 172 12.29 3.76 -6.80
C SER A 172 12.05 5.08 -7.55
N SER A 173 13.10 5.86 -7.78
CA SER A 173 13.08 7.05 -8.66
C SER A 173 12.90 6.70 -10.14
N LEU A 174 13.16 5.44 -10.53
CA LEU A 174 12.86 4.96 -11.87
C LEU A 174 11.34 4.73 -12.02
N PRO A 175 10.73 5.10 -13.16
CA PRO A 175 9.32 4.76 -13.42
C PRO A 175 9.12 3.25 -13.35
N HIS A 176 8.16 2.81 -12.54
CA HIS A 176 7.93 1.38 -12.34
C HIS A 176 6.45 1.06 -12.07
N ARG A 177 6.07 -0.18 -12.38
CA ARG A 177 4.76 -0.78 -12.05
C ARG A 177 4.85 -2.28 -11.92
N ALA A 178 3.88 -2.87 -11.22
CA ALA A 178 3.69 -4.30 -11.08
C ALA A 178 2.42 -4.76 -11.80
N VAL A 179 2.49 -5.93 -12.45
CA VAL A 179 1.37 -6.56 -13.16
C VAL A 179 1.34 -8.03 -12.81
N ASN A 180 0.19 -8.56 -12.37
CA ASN A 180 0.02 -10.01 -12.29
C ASN A 180 -0.52 -10.52 -13.62
N THR A 181 0.37 -11.07 -14.44
CA THR A 181 0.05 -11.72 -15.72
C THR A 181 -0.18 -13.24 -15.58
N GLY A 182 -0.03 -13.77 -14.37
CA GLY A 182 -0.18 -15.18 -14.06
C GLY A 182 -1.63 -15.65 -14.03
N THR A 183 -1.82 -16.94 -13.75
CA THR A 183 -3.12 -17.59 -13.68
C THR A 183 -3.64 -17.78 -12.25
N ILE A 184 -2.82 -17.45 -11.26
CA ILE A 184 -3.14 -17.49 -9.83
C ILE A 184 -2.80 -16.14 -9.18
N PRO A 185 -3.40 -15.78 -8.04
CA PRO A 185 -2.95 -14.66 -7.26
C PRO A 185 -1.47 -14.80 -6.89
N ALA A 186 -0.71 -13.73 -6.97
CA ALA A 186 0.68 -13.71 -6.56
C ALA A 186 0.84 -13.10 -5.16
N ARG A 187 1.84 -13.57 -4.43
CA ARG A 187 2.24 -13.01 -3.13
C ARG A 187 3.69 -12.56 -3.22
N GLU A 188 3.94 -11.36 -2.75
CA GLU A 188 5.29 -10.80 -2.68
C GLU A 188 5.56 -10.21 -1.29
N LEU A 189 6.81 -10.27 -0.87
CA LEU A 189 7.36 -9.40 0.16
C LEU A 189 7.90 -8.16 -0.54
N TRP A 190 7.34 -7.00 -0.23
CA TRP A 190 7.88 -5.71 -0.61
C TRP A 190 8.53 -5.06 0.61
N VAL A 191 9.75 -4.53 0.44
CA VAL A 191 10.46 -3.73 1.43
C VAL A 191 10.98 -2.48 0.74
N GLY A 192 10.68 -1.31 1.29
CA GLY A 192 11.14 -0.04 0.73
C GLY A 192 11.58 0.95 1.80
N THR A 193 12.30 1.97 1.37
CA THR A 193 12.79 3.05 2.25
C THR A 193 11.91 4.30 2.22
N THR A 194 10.87 4.33 1.38
CA THR A 194 9.87 5.41 1.38
C THR A 194 9.09 5.40 2.69
N PRO A 195 8.99 6.51 3.42
CA PRO A 195 8.33 6.55 4.73
C PRO A 195 6.79 6.53 4.59
N ILE A 196 6.23 5.38 4.21
CA ILE A 196 4.80 5.20 3.94
C ILE A 196 3.98 5.39 5.21
N PHE A 197 4.42 4.77 6.29
CA PHE A 197 3.79 4.86 7.60
C PHE A 197 4.54 5.94 8.40
N LYS A 198 3.97 7.14 8.47
CA LYS A 198 4.53 8.19 9.33
C LYS A 198 4.30 7.78 10.78
N ASP A 199 5.39 7.62 11.50
CA ASP A 199 5.32 7.57 12.95
C ASP A 199 4.60 8.83 13.45
N GLY A 200 3.46 8.67 14.11
CA GLY A 200 2.79 9.75 14.83
C GLY A 200 3.59 10.30 16.01
N ARG A 201 4.92 10.21 15.96
CA ARG A 201 5.87 10.45 17.05
C ARG A 201 6.73 11.70 16.88
N GLU A 202 6.57 12.46 15.80
CA GLU A 202 7.27 13.76 15.70
C GLU A 202 6.63 14.89 16.50
N SER A 203 5.59 14.64 17.29
CA SER A 203 4.98 15.65 18.18
C SER A 203 5.19 15.41 19.66
N GLY A 204 6.22 14.68 20.04
CA GLY A 204 6.69 14.52 21.42
C GLY A 204 8.11 15.03 21.55
N ALA A 205 8.29 16.33 21.69
CA ALA A 205 9.55 16.88 22.16
C ALA A 205 9.94 16.23 23.49
N LEU A 206 11.21 15.80 23.60
CA LEU A 206 11.88 15.51 24.86
C LEU A 206 11.80 16.71 25.79
#